data_3cfc486a31bca63a1c9a9e295e164d67
#
_entry.id   3cfc486a31bca63a1c9a9e295e164d67
#
_cell.length_a   1.000
_cell.length_b   1.000
_cell.length_c   1.000
_cell.angle_alpha   90.00
_cell.angle_beta   90.00
_cell.angle_gamma   90.00
#
_symmetry.space_group_name_H-M   'P 1'
#
loop_
_entity.id
_entity.type
_entity.pdbx_description
1 polymer ?
#
loop_
_entity_poly.entity_id
_entity_poly.type
_entity_poly.pdbx_seq_one_letter_code
_entity_poly.pdbx_strand_id
1 'polypeptide(L)'
;MSNIVKYETDNGEVTLSKDIVKRYLVSGDASKVTDQEVMMFIQMCKYQNLNPFLREAYLIKFGNTPATMVTGKDTFVKRAAKSKLCTGYEAGVIVQKEDGTVEYRKGALVLPKETLVGGWARVYRKDWEVPMEIAVGLEEYQRYNNKGDLMINWQKMPATMIRKVALVQALREAIPEEFGGLYSPEEMPIDDSALDSTPVNVEASIENKSEKEELNDLASQKQLNYIYSLASQKNIDSEKVKQIMQEQFGKNSSKELTKTEASKLIEILQNYEEIEEADYKDIDFDESEFEGTPFED
;
A
#
# COMPACT_ATOMS: atom_id res chain seq x y z
N MET A 1 6.50 15.94 -3.45
CA MET A 1 5.12 15.99 -2.90
C MET A 1 4.44 14.68 -3.28
N SER A 2 4.03 13.86 -2.31
CA SER A 2 3.28 12.64 -2.61
C SER A 2 1.87 13.05 -3.06
N ASN A 3 1.52 12.79 -4.32
CA ASN A 3 0.17 13.04 -4.80
C ASN A 3 -0.80 12.12 -4.07
N ILE A 4 -1.58 12.67 -3.14
CA ILE A 4 -2.67 11.98 -2.47
C ILE A 4 -3.88 12.02 -3.38
N VAL A 5 -4.48 10.86 -3.66
CA VAL A 5 -5.70 10.69 -4.44
C VAL A 5 -6.80 10.23 -3.51
N LYS A 6 -7.91 10.97 -3.47
CA LYS A 6 -9.12 10.64 -2.74
C LYS A 6 -10.25 10.33 -3.71
N TYR A 7 -11.06 9.34 -3.38
CA TYR A 7 -12.24 8.97 -4.17
C TYR A 7 -13.24 8.19 -3.32
N GLU A 8 -14.51 8.26 -3.72
CA GLU A 8 -15.59 7.54 -3.05
C GLU A 8 -15.73 6.13 -3.59
N THR A 9 -16.06 5.21 -2.70
CA THR A 9 -16.46 3.84 -3.03
C THR A 9 -17.77 3.51 -2.32
N ASP A 10 -18.37 2.37 -2.65
CA ASP A 10 -19.55 1.86 -1.93
C ASP A 10 -19.35 1.70 -0.41
N ASN A 11 -18.11 1.63 0.05
CA ASN A 11 -17.74 1.43 1.44
C ASN A 11 -17.11 2.68 2.09
N GLY A 12 -17.32 3.87 1.49
CA GLY A 12 -16.80 5.15 1.96
C GLY A 12 -15.59 5.67 1.19
N GLU A 13 -15.05 6.79 1.65
CA GLU A 13 -13.89 7.46 1.04
C GLU A 13 -12.63 6.59 1.17
N VAL A 14 -11.91 6.46 0.08
CA VAL A 14 -10.60 5.82 0.02
C VAL A 14 -9.54 6.87 -0.29
N THR A 15 -8.48 6.87 0.50
CA THR A 15 -7.32 7.74 0.31
C THR A 15 -6.11 6.90 -0.04
N LEU A 16 -5.53 7.15 -1.22
CA LEU A 16 -4.32 6.47 -1.70
C LEU A 16 -3.20 7.45 -1.99
N SER A 17 -1.99 7.07 -1.64
CA SER A 17 -0.75 7.71 -2.06
C SER A 17 0.23 6.67 -2.56
N LYS A 18 1.31 7.09 -3.26
CA LYS A 18 2.36 6.19 -3.70
C LYS A 18 2.96 5.40 -2.54
N ASP A 19 3.18 6.05 -1.40
CA ASP A 19 3.78 5.43 -0.22
C ASP A 19 2.85 4.39 0.40
N ILE A 20 1.54 4.69 0.49
CA ILE A 20 0.53 3.76 0.98
C ILE A 20 0.49 2.51 0.09
N VAL A 21 0.42 2.69 -1.22
CA VAL A 21 0.36 1.56 -2.16
C VAL A 21 1.62 0.70 -2.05
N LYS A 22 2.82 1.29 -2.16
CA LYS A 22 4.10 0.55 -2.09
C LYS A 22 4.26 -0.19 -0.76
N ARG A 23 3.80 0.40 0.32
CA ARG A 23 4.02 -0.14 1.68
C ARG A 23 3.02 -1.22 2.06
N TYR A 24 1.76 -1.12 1.61
CA TYR A 24 0.65 -1.94 2.14
C TYR A 24 -0.14 -2.71 1.08
N LEU A 25 -0.12 -2.30 -0.18
CA LEU A 25 -1.02 -2.81 -1.20
C LEU A 25 -0.32 -3.58 -2.33
N VAL A 26 1.01 -3.62 -2.34
CA VAL A 26 1.77 -4.43 -3.29
C VAL A 26 1.93 -5.84 -2.73
N SER A 27 1.58 -6.83 -3.53
CA SER A 27 1.89 -8.23 -3.29
C SER A 27 3.18 -8.61 -4.04
N GLY A 28 4.14 -9.22 -3.33
CA GLY A 28 5.44 -9.62 -3.88
C GLY A 28 6.52 -8.53 -3.72
N ASP A 29 7.28 -8.24 -4.79
CA ASP A 29 8.48 -7.38 -4.76
C ASP A 29 8.16 -5.89 -4.75
N ALA A 30 7.67 -5.35 -3.63
CA ALA A 30 7.28 -3.94 -3.50
C ALA A 30 8.40 -2.95 -3.85
N SER A 31 9.67 -3.31 -3.60
CA SER A 31 10.83 -2.47 -3.91
C SER A 31 11.07 -2.28 -5.41
N LYS A 32 10.55 -3.17 -6.25
CA LYS A 32 10.69 -3.16 -7.70
C LYS A 32 9.52 -2.51 -8.44
N VAL A 33 8.47 -2.13 -7.70
CA VAL A 33 7.31 -1.44 -8.29
C VAL A 33 7.68 -0.02 -8.66
N THR A 34 7.47 0.34 -9.92
CA THR A 34 7.73 1.69 -10.42
C THR A 34 6.63 2.66 -9.99
N ASP A 35 6.96 3.93 -9.93
CA ASP A 35 5.98 4.98 -9.65
C ASP A 35 4.86 5.04 -10.69
N GLN A 36 5.16 4.68 -11.95
CA GLN A 36 4.18 4.62 -13.02
C GLN A 36 3.17 3.50 -12.78
N GLU A 37 3.62 2.30 -12.41
CA GLU A 37 2.75 1.17 -12.08
C GLU A 37 1.84 1.50 -10.89
N VAL A 38 2.38 2.14 -9.86
CA VAL A 38 1.60 2.61 -8.71
C VAL A 38 0.53 3.62 -9.11
N MET A 39 0.88 4.60 -9.94
CA MET A 39 -0.08 5.60 -10.40
C MET A 39 -1.18 4.99 -11.26
N MET A 40 -0.85 4.05 -12.14
CA MET A 40 -1.84 3.31 -12.92
C MET A 40 -2.81 2.53 -12.03
N PHE A 41 -2.28 1.85 -10.99
CA PHE A 41 -3.10 1.14 -10.01
C PHE A 41 -4.05 2.08 -9.26
N ILE A 42 -3.56 3.22 -8.78
CA ILE A 42 -4.38 4.23 -8.10
C ILE A 42 -5.50 4.74 -9.03
N GLN A 43 -5.18 5.03 -10.30
CA GLN A 43 -6.18 5.48 -11.26
C GLN A 43 -7.20 4.39 -11.58
N MET A 44 -6.77 3.14 -11.76
CA MET A 44 -7.69 2.02 -11.95
C MET A 44 -8.66 1.90 -10.76
N CYS A 45 -8.15 1.93 -9.52
CA CYS A 45 -8.99 1.88 -8.32
C CYS A 45 -10.00 3.03 -8.29
N LYS A 46 -9.55 4.25 -8.60
CA LYS A 46 -10.42 5.43 -8.62
C LYS A 46 -11.51 5.34 -9.69
N TYR A 47 -11.16 5.04 -10.94
CA TYR A 47 -12.13 4.98 -12.04
C TYR A 47 -13.10 3.81 -11.92
N GLN A 48 -12.64 2.72 -11.33
CA GLN A 48 -13.44 1.52 -11.10
C GLN A 48 -14.14 1.51 -9.72
N ASN A 49 -13.99 2.57 -8.91
CA ASN A 49 -14.54 2.65 -7.55
C ASN A 49 -14.19 1.43 -6.69
N LEU A 50 -12.93 0.96 -6.77
CA LEU A 50 -12.45 -0.21 -6.04
C LEU A 50 -11.77 0.20 -4.74
N ASN A 51 -12.05 -0.51 -3.65
CA ASN A 51 -11.34 -0.35 -2.39
C ASN A 51 -10.27 -1.45 -2.24
N PRO A 52 -8.97 -1.14 -2.48
CA PRO A 52 -7.91 -2.13 -2.39
C PRO A 52 -7.66 -2.62 -0.94
N PHE A 53 -8.05 -1.84 0.08
CA PHE A 53 -7.96 -2.27 1.48
C PHE A 53 -8.96 -3.38 1.82
N LEU A 54 -10.06 -3.45 1.08
CA LEU A 54 -11.05 -4.54 1.16
C LEU A 54 -10.76 -5.68 0.17
N ARG A 55 -9.55 -5.72 -0.38
CA ARG A 55 -9.11 -6.74 -1.36
C ARG A 55 -9.97 -6.76 -2.64
N GLU A 56 -10.54 -5.62 -3.00
CA GLU A 56 -11.26 -5.49 -4.27
C GLU A 56 -10.31 -5.35 -5.46
N ALA A 57 -9.08 -4.88 -5.23
CA ALA A 57 -8.02 -4.81 -6.22
C ALA A 57 -6.65 -5.15 -5.62
N TYR A 58 -5.76 -5.70 -6.44
CA TYR A 58 -4.40 -6.10 -6.07
C TYR A 58 -3.40 -5.58 -7.10
N LEU A 59 -2.23 -5.12 -6.61
CA LEU A 59 -1.06 -4.81 -7.41
C LEU A 59 0.00 -5.87 -7.12
N ILE A 60 0.29 -6.72 -8.12
CA ILE A 60 1.16 -7.88 -7.95
C ILE A 60 2.43 -7.67 -8.74
N LYS A 61 3.60 -7.81 -8.09
CA LYS A 61 4.90 -7.63 -8.70
C LYS A 61 5.82 -8.79 -8.40
N PHE A 62 6.33 -9.45 -9.43
CA PHE A 62 7.36 -10.49 -9.31
C PHE A 62 8.54 -10.17 -10.20
N GLY A 63 9.73 -10.13 -9.59
CA GLY A 63 10.96 -9.90 -10.31
C GLY A 63 10.95 -8.63 -11.15
N ASN A 64 11.36 -8.72 -12.40
CA ASN A 64 11.47 -7.58 -13.32
C ASN A 64 10.31 -7.50 -14.32
N THR A 65 9.31 -8.40 -14.23
CA THR A 65 8.11 -8.31 -15.09
C THR A 65 7.27 -7.09 -14.72
N PRO A 66 6.50 -6.51 -15.65
CA PRO A 66 5.54 -5.46 -15.31
C PRO A 66 4.59 -5.89 -14.19
N ALA A 67 4.21 -4.96 -13.31
CA ALA A 67 3.25 -5.26 -12.26
C ALA A 67 1.88 -5.58 -12.88
N THR A 68 1.23 -6.63 -12.37
CA THR A 68 -0.09 -7.05 -12.80
C THR A 68 -1.14 -6.51 -11.84
N MET A 69 -2.19 -5.91 -12.40
CA MET A 69 -3.33 -5.38 -11.66
C MET A 69 -4.50 -6.33 -11.84
N VAL A 70 -5.02 -6.85 -10.73
CA VAL A 70 -6.15 -7.79 -10.77
C VAL A 70 -7.22 -7.42 -9.77
N THR A 71 -8.42 -7.92 -10.02
CA THR A 71 -9.63 -7.66 -9.23
C THR A 71 -10.08 -8.95 -8.54
N GLY A 72 -10.39 -8.85 -7.25
CA GLY A 72 -10.88 -10.00 -6.48
C GLY A 72 -12.22 -10.52 -7.03
N LYS A 73 -12.39 -11.84 -7.05
CA LYS A 73 -13.63 -12.50 -7.52
C LYS A 73 -14.88 -11.94 -6.84
N ASP A 74 -14.81 -11.65 -5.54
CA ASP A 74 -15.96 -11.19 -4.79
C ASP A 74 -16.44 -9.79 -5.22
N THR A 75 -15.55 -8.98 -5.81
CA THR A 75 -15.91 -7.71 -6.44
C THR A 75 -16.82 -7.95 -7.66
N PHE A 76 -16.53 -8.96 -8.48
CA PHE A 76 -17.39 -9.32 -9.62
C PHE A 76 -18.78 -9.74 -9.15
N VAL A 77 -18.85 -10.62 -8.14
CA VAL A 77 -20.11 -11.08 -7.58
C VAL A 77 -20.92 -9.93 -6.94
N LYS A 78 -20.22 -9.05 -6.19
CA LYS A 78 -20.83 -7.86 -5.58
C LYS A 78 -21.40 -6.89 -6.63
N ARG A 79 -20.65 -6.65 -7.71
CA ARG A 79 -21.11 -5.80 -8.83
C ARG A 79 -22.30 -6.44 -9.55
N ALA A 80 -22.23 -7.74 -9.86
CA ALA A 80 -23.34 -8.46 -10.50
C ALA A 80 -24.63 -8.37 -9.66
N ALA A 81 -24.52 -8.49 -8.33
CA ALA A 81 -25.67 -8.37 -7.43
C ALA A 81 -26.28 -6.95 -7.37
N LYS A 82 -25.49 -5.91 -7.68
CA LYS A 82 -25.92 -4.50 -7.72
C LYS A 82 -26.33 -4.03 -9.12
N SER A 83 -25.93 -4.75 -10.15
CA SER A 83 -26.19 -4.39 -11.53
C SER A 83 -27.70 -4.38 -11.82
N LYS A 84 -28.16 -3.33 -12.49
CA LYS A 84 -29.54 -3.24 -12.97
C LYS A 84 -29.79 -4.09 -14.21
N LEU A 85 -28.73 -4.54 -14.87
CA LEU A 85 -28.77 -5.36 -16.08
C LEU A 85 -28.70 -6.85 -15.75
N CYS A 86 -27.94 -7.25 -14.72
CA CYS A 86 -27.79 -8.64 -14.33
C CYS A 86 -29.02 -9.12 -13.55
N THR A 87 -29.73 -10.11 -14.08
CA THR A 87 -30.87 -10.75 -13.40
C THR A 87 -30.47 -12.04 -12.68
N GLY A 88 -29.25 -12.51 -12.90
CA GLY A 88 -28.70 -13.68 -12.23
C GLY A 88 -27.58 -14.34 -13.03
N TYR A 89 -26.92 -15.31 -12.42
CA TYR A 89 -25.92 -16.12 -13.09
C TYR A 89 -25.90 -17.56 -12.56
N GLU A 90 -25.41 -18.46 -13.38
CA GLU A 90 -25.08 -19.83 -13.02
C GLU A 90 -23.60 -20.08 -13.37
N ALA A 91 -22.91 -20.90 -12.58
CA ALA A 91 -21.54 -21.29 -12.88
C ALA A 91 -21.23 -22.66 -12.31
N GLY A 92 -20.42 -23.41 -13.03
CA GLY A 92 -20.11 -24.77 -12.67
C GLY A 92 -18.85 -25.32 -13.33
N VAL A 93 -18.70 -26.62 -13.22
CA VAL A 93 -17.63 -27.38 -13.83
C VAL A 93 -18.15 -28.26 -14.96
N ILE A 94 -17.27 -28.59 -15.88
CA ILE A 94 -17.49 -29.55 -16.94
C ILE A 94 -16.69 -30.78 -16.56
N VAL A 95 -17.37 -31.93 -16.42
CA VAL A 95 -16.76 -33.20 -16.07
C VAL A 95 -17.02 -34.24 -17.13
N GLN A 96 -16.04 -35.12 -17.38
CA GLN A 96 -16.19 -36.29 -18.20
C GLN A 96 -16.32 -37.51 -17.28
N LYS A 97 -17.35 -38.30 -17.52
CA LYS A 97 -17.61 -39.56 -16.81
C LYS A 97 -16.77 -40.75 -17.40
N GLU A 98 -16.74 -41.86 -16.69
CA GLU A 98 -16.04 -43.07 -17.13
C GLU A 98 -16.54 -43.60 -18.50
N ASP A 99 -17.80 -43.39 -18.81
CA ASP A 99 -18.40 -43.79 -20.08
C ASP A 99 -18.11 -42.81 -21.26
N GLY A 100 -17.32 -41.74 -20.99
CA GLY A 100 -16.94 -40.73 -21.96
C GLY A 100 -17.98 -39.61 -22.11
N THR A 101 -19.13 -39.68 -21.43
CA THR A 101 -20.13 -38.60 -21.47
C THR A 101 -19.66 -37.36 -20.73
N VAL A 102 -20.02 -36.19 -21.26
CA VAL A 102 -19.67 -34.88 -20.65
C VAL A 102 -20.91 -34.30 -19.97
N GLU A 103 -20.72 -33.85 -18.73
CA GLU A 103 -21.76 -33.24 -17.91
C GLU A 103 -21.37 -31.81 -17.49
N TYR A 104 -22.31 -30.87 -17.68
CA TYR A 104 -22.22 -29.49 -17.16
C TYR A 104 -22.89 -29.46 -15.78
N ARG A 105 -22.07 -29.42 -14.72
CA ARG A 105 -22.52 -29.50 -13.33
C ARG A 105 -22.40 -28.16 -12.65
N LYS A 106 -23.47 -27.70 -11.98
CA LYS A 106 -23.45 -26.48 -11.15
C LYS A 106 -22.54 -26.68 -9.94
N GLY A 107 -21.80 -25.61 -9.59
CA GLY A 107 -20.84 -25.64 -8.48
C GLY A 107 -19.47 -26.18 -8.90
N ALA A 108 -18.72 -26.71 -7.95
CA ALA A 108 -17.36 -27.17 -8.16
C ALA A 108 -17.14 -28.63 -7.72
N LEU A 109 -18.21 -29.43 -7.61
CA LEU A 109 -18.11 -30.82 -7.19
C LEU A 109 -17.66 -31.70 -8.36
N VAL A 110 -16.57 -32.44 -8.16
CA VAL A 110 -16.10 -33.51 -9.04
C VAL A 110 -16.12 -34.80 -8.23
N LEU A 111 -16.82 -35.81 -8.72
CA LEU A 111 -16.94 -37.10 -8.03
C LEU A 111 -15.71 -38.01 -8.29
N PRO A 112 -15.44 -38.99 -7.44
CA PRO A 112 -14.43 -40.02 -7.73
C PRO A 112 -14.71 -40.67 -9.09
N LYS A 113 -13.67 -40.90 -9.88
CA LYS A 113 -13.66 -41.50 -11.22
C LYS A 113 -14.17 -40.55 -12.35
N GLU A 114 -14.53 -39.33 -12.04
CA GLU A 114 -14.79 -38.31 -13.07
C GLU A 114 -13.51 -37.53 -13.37
N THR A 115 -13.36 -37.05 -14.60
CA THR A 115 -12.26 -36.19 -15.00
C THR A 115 -12.78 -34.78 -15.17
N LEU A 116 -12.16 -33.83 -14.45
CA LEU A 116 -12.44 -32.42 -14.64
C LEU A 116 -11.85 -31.94 -15.98
N VAL A 117 -12.67 -31.44 -16.90
CA VAL A 117 -12.23 -30.99 -18.22
C VAL A 117 -12.37 -29.48 -18.43
N GLY A 118 -13.20 -28.80 -17.63
CA GLY A 118 -13.38 -27.36 -17.78
C GLY A 118 -14.31 -26.74 -16.77
N GLY A 119 -14.61 -25.47 -17.00
CA GLY A 119 -15.60 -24.70 -16.26
C GLY A 119 -16.59 -24.02 -17.22
N TRP A 120 -17.76 -23.70 -16.72
CA TRP A 120 -18.78 -23.00 -17.49
C TRP A 120 -19.50 -21.97 -16.63
N ALA A 121 -20.04 -20.94 -17.26
CA ALA A 121 -20.92 -19.98 -16.61
C ALA A 121 -21.96 -19.46 -17.59
N ARG A 122 -23.10 -19.04 -17.04
CA ARG A 122 -24.21 -18.45 -17.76
C ARG A 122 -24.68 -17.23 -17.02
N VAL A 123 -24.76 -16.08 -17.69
CA VAL A 123 -25.18 -14.80 -17.14
C VAL A 123 -26.46 -14.33 -17.85
N TYR A 124 -27.45 -13.99 -17.06
CA TYR A 124 -28.74 -13.53 -17.56
C TYR A 124 -28.81 -12.00 -17.47
N ARG A 125 -29.13 -11.38 -18.62
CA ARG A 125 -29.39 -9.93 -18.70
C ARG A 125 -30.86 -9.66 -18.88
N LYS A 126 -31.34 -8.57 -18.26
CA LYS A 126 -32.73 -8.14 -18.34
C LYS A 126 -33.19 -7.79 -19.76
N ASP A 127 -32.29 -7.28 -20.59
CA ASP A 127 -32.54 -6.79 -21.94
C ASP A 127 -32.15 -7.79 -23.05
N TRP A 128 -31.74 -9.01 -22.68
CA TRP A 128 -31.40 -10.10 -23.61
C TRP A 128 -32.37 -11.27 -23.46
N GLU A 129 -32.76 -11.84 -24.61
CA GLU A 129 -33.61 -13.04 -24.63
C GLU A 129 -32.80 -14.31 -24.31
N VAL A 130 -31.52 -14.34 -24.70
CA VAL A 130 -30.62 -15.48 -24.53
C VAL A 130 -29.52 -15.10 -23.56
N PRO A 131 -29.23 -15.95 -22.55
CA PRO A 131 -28.13 -15.67 -21.65
C PRO A 131 -26.78 -15.76 -22.37
N MET A 132 -25.80 -14.97 -21.90
CA MET A 132 -24.39 -15.17 -22.24
C MET A 132 -23.90 -16.46 -21.60
N GLU A 133 -23.36 -17.37 -22.39
CA GLU A 133 -22.81 -18.64 -21.93
C GLU A 133 -21.34 -18.79 -22.35
N ILE A 134 -20.48 -19.08 -21.40
CA ILE A 134 -19.04 -19.32 -21.59
C ILE A 134 -18.70 -20.72 -21.07
N ALA A 135 -17.92 -21.45 -21.84
CA ALA A 135 -17.26 -22.68 -21.42
C ALA A 135 -15.76 -22.56 -21.69
N VAL A 136 -14.94 -22.90 -20.68
CA VAL A 136 -13.47 -22.79 -20.73
C VAL A 136 -12.82 -24.11 -20.40
N GLY A 137 -11.77 -24.46 -21.14
CA GLY A 137 -10.99 -25.68 -20.92
C GLY A 137 -10.04 -25.54 -19.71
N LEU A 138 -9.90 -26.63 -18.93
CA LEU A 138 -9.01 -26.61 -17.76
C LEU A 138 -7.55 -26.39 -18.15
N GLU A 139 -7.07 -27.07 -19.15
CA GLU A 139 -5.66 -27.05 -19.58
C GLU A 139 -5.23 -25.67 -20.06
N GLU A 140 -6.15 -24.88 -20.63
CA GLU A 140 -5.86 -23.52 -21.11
C GLU A 140 -5.53 -22.54 -19.96
N TYR A 141 -6.13 -22.75 -18.79
CA TYR A 141 -6.02 -21.84 -17.64
C TYR A 141 -5.12 -22.35 -16.53
N GLN A 142 -4.74 -23.61 -16.55
CA GLN A 142 -3.78 -24.13 -15.58
C GLN A 142 -2.48 -23.34 -15.63
N ARG A 143 -2.00 -22.92 -14.45
CA ARG A 143 -0.78 -22.12 -14.33
C ARG A 143 0.34 -22.93 -13.70
N TYR A 144 1.54 -22.75 -14.25
CA TYR A 144 2.75 -23.43 -13.84
C TYR A 144 3.78 -22.43 -13.32
N ASN A 145 4.53 -22.82 -12.32
CA ASN A 145 5.65 -22.03 -11.81
C ASN A 145 6.86 -22.12 -12.76
N ASN A 146 7.92 -21.34 -12.45
CA ASN A 146 9.16 -21.34 -13.25
C ASN A 146 9.90 -22.69 -13.29
N LYS A 147 9.53 -23.64 -12.42
CA LYS A 147 10.10 -25.00 -12.38
C LYS A 147 9.27 -26.00 -13.18
N GLY A 148 8.15 -25.59 -13.74
CA GLY A 148 7.23 -26.46 -14.47
C GLY A 148 6.22 -27.19 -13.59
N ASP A 149 6.14 -26.90 -12.28
CA ASP A 149 5.15 -27.48 -11.39
C ASP A 149 3.85 -26.68 -11.47
N LEU A 150 2.72 -27.38 -11.34
CA LEU A 150 1.41 -26.74 -11.29
C LEU A 150 1.31 -25.86 -10.02
N MET A 151 0.84 -24.61 -10.18
CA MET A 151 0.64 -23.69 -9.05
C MET A 151 -0.29 -24.30 -8.01
N ILE A 152 -0.04 -24.00 -6.72
CA ILE A 152 -0.64 -24.67 -5.57
C ILE A 152 -2.17 -24.66 -5.58
N ASN A 153 -2.79 -23.55 -5.99
CA ASN A 153 -4.24 -23.44 -6.07
C ASN A 153 -4.83 -24.27 -7.21
N TRP A 154 -4.14 -24.31 -8.36
CA TRP A 154 -4.50 -25.16 -9.50
C TRP A 154 -4.30 -26.64 -9.21
N GLN A 155 -3.34 -26.96 -8.34
CA GLN A 155 -3.11 -28.35 -7.89
C GLN A 155 -4.16 -28.80 -6.88
N LYS A 156 -4.47 -27.94 -5.87
CA LYS A 156 -5.35 -28.31 -4.76
C LYS A 156 -6.84 -28.11 -5.03
N MET A 157 -7.19 -27.12 -5.85
CA MET A 157 -8.58 -26.68 -6.05
C MET A 157 -8.90 -26.38 -7.52
N PRO A 158 -8.53 -27.26 -8.49
CA PRO A 158 -8.68 -26.96 -9.92
C PRO A 158 -10.13 -26.68 -10.32
N ALA A 159 -11.10 -27.38 -9.76
CA ALA A 159 -12.53 -27.19 -10.02
C ALA A 159 -13.02 -25.81 -9.58
N THR A 160 -12.57 -25.35 -8.44
CA THR A 160 -12.89 -24.00 -7.95
C THR A 160 -12.25 -22.92 -8.82
N MET A 161 -11.00 -23.14 -9.25
CA MET A 161 -10.25 -22.19 -10.07
C MET A 161 -10.90 -22.02 -11.45
N ILE A 162 -11.14 -23.13 -12.16
CA ILE A 162 -11.70 -23.05 -13.52
C ILE A 162 -13.14 -22.51 -13.52
N ARG A 163 -13.95 -22.83 -12.49
CA ARG A 163 -15.27 -22.25 -12.31
C ARG A 163 -15.24 -20.74 -12.14
N LYS A 164 -14.24 -20.19 -11.40
CA LYS A 164 -14.06 -18.75 -11.22
C LYS A 164 -13.73 -18.08 -12.55
N VAL A 165 -12.83 -18.65 -13.34
CA VAL A 165 -12.47 -18.15 -14.68
C VAL A 165 -13.70 -18.03 -15.56
N ALA A 166 -14.49 -19.10 -15.70
CA ALA A 166 -15.71 -19.10 -16.51
C ALA A 166 -16.70 -18.02 -16.07
N LEU A 167 -16.92 -17.87 -14.74
CA LEU A 167 -17.85 -16.88 -14.20
C LEU A 167 -17.41 -15.45 -14.51
N VAL A 168 -16.13 -15.13 -14.28
CA VAL A 168 -15.62 -13.76 -14.47
C VAL A 168 -15.65 -13.37 -15.96
N GLN A 169 -15.31 -14.28 -16.87
CA GLN A 169 -15.42 -14.04 -18.31
C GLN A 169 -16.87 -13.82 -18.73
N ALA A 170 -17.80 -14.68 -18.29
CA ALA A 170 -19.21 -14.54 -18.64
C ALA A 170 -19.79 -13.20 -18.14
N LEU A 171 -19.45 -12.76 -16.94
CA LEU A 171 -19.87 -11.45 -16.41
C LEU A 171 -19.28 -10.29 -17.22
N ARG A 172 -18.01 -10.35 -17.58
CA ARG A 172 -17.34 -9.31 -18.38
C ARG A 172 -17.89 -9.21 -19.80
N GLU A 173 -18.21 -10.34 -20.43
CA GLU A 173 -18.80 -10.35 -21.77
C GLU A 173 -20.28 -9.99 -21.76
N ALA A 174 -21.02 -10.40 -20.74
CA ALA A 174 -22.44 -10.05 -20.62
C ALA A 174 -22.64 -8.56 -20.32
N ILE A 175 -21.80 -7.95 -19.47
CA ILE A 175 -21.98 -6.60 -18.95
C ILE A 175 -20.66 -5.82 -19.03
N PRO A 176 -20.14 -5.56 -20.24
CA PRO A 176 -18.84 -4.90 -20.40
C PRO A 176 -18.82 -3.49 -19.83
N GLU A 177 -19.97 -2.83 -19.71
CA GLU A 177 -20.10 -1.50 -19.13
C GLU A 177 -19.67 -1.44 -17.66
N GLU A 178 -19.87 -2.53 -16.90
CA GLU A 178 -19.56 -2.62 -15.48
C GLU A 178 -18.28 -3.40 -15.17
N PHE A 179 -17.92 -4.35 -16.05
CA PHE A 179 -16.82 -5.28 -15.83
C PHE A 179 -15.66 -5.14 -16.80
N GLY A 180 -15.79 -4.28 -17.83
CA GLY A 180 -14.74 -4.08 -18.83
C GLY A 180 -13.42 -3.65 -18.20
N GLY A 181 -12.31 -4.29 -18.62
CA GLY A 181 -10.97 -4.00 -18.12
C GLY A 181 -10.65 -4.58 -16.74
N LEU A 182 -11.57 -5.31 -16.11
CA LEU A 182 -11.33 -6.03 -14.85
C LEU A 182 -11.00 -7.49 -15.17
N TYR A 183 -9.90 -7.98 -14.59
CA TYR A 183 -9.43 -9.35 -14.71
C TYR A 183 -9.21 -9.95 -13.34
N SER A 184 -9.58 -11.21 -13.17
CA SER A 184 -9.31 -11.94 -11.94
C SER A 184 -7.88 -12.50 -11.92
N PRO A 185 -7.34 -12.82 -10.73
CA PRO A 185 -6.03 -13.45 -10.60
C PRO A 185 -5.91 -14.75 -11.41
N GLU A 186 -7.00 -15.52 -11.46
CA GLU A 186 -7.04 -16.82 -12.13
C GLU A 186 -6.92 -16.73 -13.65
N GLU A 187 -7.26 -15.56 -14.23
CA GLU A 187 -7.13 -15.31 -15.68
C GLU A 187 -5.73 -14.81 -16.07
N MET A 188 -4.97 -14.28 -15.11
CA MET A 188 -3.65 -13.70 -15.36
C MET A 188 -2.52 -14.68 -15.00
N PRO A 189 -1.35 -14.62 -15.66
CA PRO A 189 -0.21 -15.46 -15.34
C PRO A 189 0.52 -14.95 -14.08
N ILE A 190 -0.15 -15.05 -12.92
CA ILE A 190 0.37 -14.59 -11.63
C ILE A 190 0.42 -15.74 -10.63
N ASP A 191 1.30 -15.62 -9.62
CA ASP A 191 1.37 -16.56 -8.51
C ASP A 191 0.32 -16.18 -7.45
N ASP A 192 -0.72 -16.99 -7.33
CA ASP A 192 -1.84 -16.78 -6.41
C ASP A 192 -1.43 -16.83 -4.93
N SER A 193 -0.27 -17.40 -4.60
CA SER A 193 0.23 -17.46 -3.21
C SER A 193 0.46 -16.06 -2.61
N ALA A 194 0.66 -15.06 -3.46
CA ALA A 194 0.80 -13.67 -3.04
C ALA A 194 -0.52 -13.01 -2.58
N LEU A 195 -1.66 -13.64 -2.85
CA LEU A 195 -2.98 -13.09 -2.51
C LEU A 195 -3.44 -13.44 -1.10
N ASP A 196 -2.80 -14.42 -0.44
CA ASP A 196 -3.18 -14.94 0.88
C ASP A 196 -2.66 -14.11 2.07
N SER A 197 -2.01 -12.97 1.82
CA SER A 197 -1.57 -12.09 2.90
C SER A 197 -2.79 -11.56 3.69
N THR A 198 -2.71 -11.61 5.01
CA THR A 198 -3.73 -11.10 5.95
C THR A 198 -4.08 -9.65 5.64
N PRO A 199 -5.34 -9.21 5.82
CA PRO A 199 -5.68 -7.80 5.67
C PRO A 199 -4.84 -6.98 6.65
N VAL A 200 -4.12 -6.02 6.11
CA VAL A 200 -3.42 -5.03 6.96
C VAL A 200 -4.51 -4.13 7.52
N ASN A 201 -4.63 -4.08 8.86
CA ASN A 201 -5.48 -3.09 9.50
C ASN A 201 -4.80 -1.72 9.31
N VAL A 202 -5.27 -0.98 8.31
CA VAL A 202 -4.67 0.30 7.90
C VAL A 202 -4.91 1.38 8.95
N GLU A 203 -6.03 1.30 9.68
CA GLU A 203 -6.32 2.22 10.78
C GLU A 203 -5.31 2.06 11.92
N ALA A 204 -5.06 0.82 12.36
CA ALA A 204 -4.02 0.54 13.36
C ALA A 204 -2.61 0.87 12.84
N SER A 205 -2.39 0.83 11.52
CA SER A 205 -1.10 1.18 10.92
C SER A 205 -0.92 2.69 10.75
N ILE A 206 -2.02 3.44 10.61
CA ILE A 206 -2.00 4.91 10.55
C ILE A 206 -1.83 5.49 11.96
N GLU A 207 -2.52 4.95 12.97
CA GLU A 207 -2.33 5.32 14.36
C GLU A 207 -0.92 4.99 14.87
N ASN A 208 -0.42 3.77 14.59
CA ASN A 208 0.98 3.40 14.88
C ASN A 208 2.01 4.17 14.03
N LYS A 209 1.58 4.81 12.92
CA LYS A 209 2.45 5.61 12.08
C LYS A 209 2.58 7.04 12.60
N SER A 210 1.54 7.62 13.25
CA SER A 210 1.69 8.88 13.96
C SER A 210 2.68 8.75 15.14
N GLU A 211 2.56 7.68 15.94
CA GLU A 211 3.53 7.38 17.00
C GLU A 211 4.92 6.96 16.47
N LYS A 212 5.01 6.23 15.35
CA LYS A 212 6.29 5.86 14.75
C LYS A 212 6.90 6.97 13.89
N GLU A 213 6.13 7.90 13.35
CA GLU A 213 6.67 9.08 12.68
C GLU A 213 7.20 10.08 13.71
N GLU A 214 6.57 10.25 14.85
CA GLU A 214 7.15 11.00 15.98
C GLU A 214 8.44 10.33 16.51
N LEU A 215 8.48 8.99 16.64
CA LEU A 215 9.68 8.25 17.02
C LEU A 215 10.75 8.17 15.91
N ASN A 216 10.36 8.22 14.64
CA ASN A 216 11.28 8.21 13.50
C ASN A 216 11.77 9.61 13.12
N ASP A 217 11.14 10.66 13.64
CA ASP A 217 11.61 12.04 13.51
C ASP A 217 12.61 12.41 14.61
N LEU A 218 12.74 11.58 15.65
CA LEU A 218 13.77 11.75 16.68
C LEU A 218 15.18 11.56 16.11
N ALA A 219 16.13 12.29 16.69
CA ALA A 219 17.53 12.25 16.32
C ALA A 219 18.08 10.83 16.30
N SER A 220 18.77 10.48 15.24
CA SER A 220 19.40 9.17 15.12
C SER A 220 20.54 9.00 16.13
N GLN A 221 20.81 7.75 16.54
CA GLN A 221 21.93 7.46 17.44
C GLN A 221 23.27 8.00 16.94
N LYS A 222 23.44 8.06 15.60
CA LYS A 222 24.64 8.64 14.97
C LYS A 222 24.72 10.15 15.21
N GLN A 223 23.62 10.88 15.08
CA GLN A 223 23.57 12.32 15.37
C GLN A 223 23.82 12.60 16.85
N LEU A 224 23.20 11.83 17.75
CA LEU A 224 23.43 11.96 19.19
C LEU A 224 24.89 11.72 19.56
N ASN A 225 25.50 10.65 19.05
CA ASN A 225 26.91 10.36 19.29
C ASN A 225 27.82 11.46 18.72
N TYR A 226 27.44 12.05 17.58
CA TYR A 226 28.22 13.14 16.98
C TYR A 226 28.10 14.43 17.80
N ILE A 227 26.93 14.77 18.33
CA ILE A 227 26.73 15.90 19.26
C ILE A 227 27.65 15.76 20.50
N TYR A 228 27.68 14.57 21.13
CA TYR A 228 28.55 14.32 22.27
C TYR A 228 30.03 14.41 21.93
N SER A 229 30.43 13.85 20.79
CA SER A 229 31.82 13.92 20.31
C SER A 229 32.25 15.37 20.04
N LEU A 230 31.38 16.17 19.42
CA LEU A 230 31.66 17.56 19.08
C LEU A 230 31.73 18.45 20.32
N ALA A 231 30.82 18.25 21.30
CA ALA A 231 30.85 18.96 22.57
C ALA A 231 32.15 18.66 23.33
N SER A 232 32.57 17.39 23.36
CA SER A 232 33.84 16.97 23.98
C SER A 232 35.06 17.55 23.26
N GLN A 233 35.09 17.58 21.94
CA GLN A 233 36.21 18.14 21.15
C GLN A 233 36.37 19.65 21.36
N LYS A 234 35.28 20.36 21.60
CA LYS A 234 35.27 21.82 21.81
C LYS A 234 35.27 22.23 23.28
N ASN A 235 35.44 21.26 24.22
CA ASN A 235 35.38 21.46 25.67
C ASN A 235 34.09 22.16 26.16
N ILE A 236 32.97 21.97 25.44
CA ILE A 236 31.67 22.54 25.83
C ILE A 236 31.05 21.64 26.89
N ASP A 237 30.76 22.22 28.08
CA ASP A 237 30.16 21.50 29.19
C ASP A 237 28.75 20.99 28.81
N SER A 238 28.39 19.84 29.40
CA SER A 238 27.08 19.21 29.18
C SER A 238 25.90 20.09 29.62
N GLU A 239 26.10 20.95 30.63
CA GLU A 239 25.10 21.92 31.08
C GLU A 239 24.89 23.02 30.02
N LYS A 240 25.96 23.48 29.40
CA LYS A 240 25.89 24.47 28.32
C LYS A 240 25.18 23.94 27.08
N VAL A 241 25.43 22.67 26.72
CA VAL A 241 24.69 21.99 25.63
C VAL A 241 23.19 21.91 25.94
N LYS A 242 22.83 21.60 27.20
CA LYS A 242 21.43 21.59 27.62
C LYS A 242 20.80 22.99 27.59
N GLN A 243 21.54 24.00 28.02
CA GLN A 243 21.05 25.39 27.92
C GLN A 243 20.77 25.78 26.48
N ILE A 244 21.68 25.50 25.56
CA ILE A 244 21.46 25.76 24.12
C ILE A 244 20.25 25.01 23.61
N MET A 245 20.06 23.73 23.99
CA MET A 245 18.87 22.96 23.59
C MET A 245 17.58 23.56 24.14
N GLN A 246 17.59 24.02 25.38
CA GLN A 246 16.43 24.66 26.00
C GLN A 246 16.07 25.99 25.35
N GLU A 247 17.08 26.84 25.07
CA GLU A 247 16.89 28.15 24.47
C GLU A 247 16.45 28.05 23.01
N GLN A 248 17.02 27.13 22.23
CA GLN A 248 16.79 27.02 20.79
C GLN A 248 15.60 26.13 20.42
N PHE A 249 15.31 25.12 21.21
CA PHE A 249 14.33 24.08 20.88
C PHE A 249 13.31 23.79 21.99
N GLY A 250 13.46 24.41 23.18
CA GLY A 250 12.57 24.18 24.32
C GLY A 250 12.68 22.77 24.93
N LYS A 251 13.80 22.05 24.69
CA LYS A 251 14.00 20.65 25.08
C LYS A 251 15.14 20.48 26.07
N ASN A 252 14.92 19.59 27.06
CA ASN A 252 15.88 19.35 28.14
C ASN A 252 16.75 18.11 27.93
N SER A 253 16.44 17.29 26.91
CA SER A 253 17.16 16.06 26.61
C SER A 253 17.46 15.92 25.13
N SER A 254 18.69 15.53 24.78
CA SER A 254 19.09 15.25 23.40
C SER A 254 18.27 14.12 22.76
N LYS A 255 17.66 13.24 23.55
CA LYS A 255 16.78 12.16 23.08
C LYS A 255 15.42 12.65 22.60
N GLU A 256 15.04 13.88 22.96
CA GLU A 256 13.77 14.52 22.54
C GLU A 256 13.93 15.34 21.27
N LEU A 257 15.15 15.54 20.79
CA LEU A 257 15.44 16.29 19.58
C LEU A 257 14.94 15.52 18.34
N THR A 258 14.31 16.24 17.42
CA THR A 258 14.06 15.71 16.08
C THR A 258 15.35 15.68 15.25
N LYS A 259 15.35 14.95 14.13
CA LYS A 259 16.49 14.89 13.20
C LYS A 259 16.92 16.27 12.70
N THR A 260 15.97 17.13 12.46
CA THR A 260 16.17 18.52 12.01
C THR A 260 16.77 19.39 13.12
N GLU A 261 16.28 19.28 14.34
CA GLU A 261 16.80 20.01 15.49
C GLU A 261 18.20 19.51 15.88
N ALA A 262 18.44 18.21 15.82
CA ALA A 262 19.76 17.64 16.05
C ALA A 262 20.80 18.12 15.01
N SER A 263 20.39 18.25 13.74
CA SER A 263 21.27 18.81 12.69
C SER A 263 21.58 20.29 12.92
N LYS A 264 20.59 21.09 13.36
CA LYS A 264 20.79 22.49 13.74
C LYS A 264 21.69 22.63 14.99
N LEU A 265 21.51 21.75 16.00
CA LEU A 265 22.37 21.74 17.17
C LEU A 265 23.83 21.41 16.81
N ILE A 266 24.04 20.46 15.89
CA ILE A 266 25.39 20.15 15.36
C ILE A 266 26.00 21.39 14.70
N GLU A 267 25.25 22.13 13.89
CA GLU A 267 25.72 23.36 13.24
C GLU A 267 26.07 24.46 14.25
N ILE A 268 25.23 24.64 15.26
CA ILE A 268 25.52 25.59 16.37
C ILE A 268 26.81 25.20 17.12
N LEU A 269 26.97 23.92 17.48
CA LEU A 269 28.16 23.46 18.18
C LEU A 269 29.42 23.51 17.30
N GLN A 270 29.31 23.32 15.99
CA GLN A 270 30.44 23.49 15.06
C GLN A 270 30.92 24.95 14.98
N ASN A 271 30.00 25.91 15.07
CA ASN A 271 30.32 27.33 15.00
C ASN A 271 30.48 27.97 16.40
N TYR A 272 30.42 27.15 17.47
CA TYR A 272 30.59 27.65 18.83
C TYR A 272 32.04 28.04 19.06
N GLU A 273 32.27 29.34 19.25
CA GLU A 273 33.55 29.90 19.74
C GLU A 273 33.33 30.21 21.23
N GLU A 274 34.17 29.70 22.08
CA GLU A 274 34.19 30.05 23.50
C GLU A 274 34.63 31.52 23.59
N ILE A 275 33.70 32.43 23.90
CA ILE A 275 34.08 33.80 24.28
C ILE A 275 34.63 33.65 25.68
N GLU A 276 35.97 33.72 25.82
CA GLU A 276 36.62 33.92 27.10
C GLU A 276 35.98 35.16 27.73
N GLU A 277 35.31 35.00 28.90
CA GLU A 277 34.89 36.12 29.70
C GLU A 277 36.13 36.93 30.07
N ALA A 278 36.36 38.00 29.31
CA ALA A 278 37.35 38.99 29.65
C ALA A 278 36.95 39.58 31.00
N ASP A 279 37.85 39.47 32.01
CA ASP A 279 37.78 40.10 33.30
C ASP A 279 37.19 41.52 33.17
N TYR A 280 35.96 41.68 33.64
CA TYR A 280 35.42 42.98 33.99
C TYR A 280 36.11 43.39 35.30
N LYS A 281 37.28 43.98 35.19
CA LYS A 281 37.82 44.85 36.24
C LYS A 281 37.00 46.10 36.24
N ASP A 282 36.49 46.45 37.42
CA ASP A 282 35.77 47.63 37.82
C ASP A 282 36.24 48.87 37.00
N ILE A 283 35.40 49.37 36.14
CA ILE A 283 35.50 50.72 35.62
C ILE A 283 34.74 51.58 36.58
N ASP A 284 35.48 52.31 37.41
CA ASP A 284 34.93 53.40 38.25
C ASP A 284 34.19 54.40 37.33
N PHE A 285 32.89 54.43 37.42
CA PHE A 285 32.06 55.41 36.78
C PHE A 285 32.10 56.71 37.58
N ASP A 286 32.85 57.72 37.08
CA ASP A 286 32.82 59.09 37.57
C ASP A 286 31.53 59.75 37.13
N GLU A 287 30.57 59.93 38.01
CA GLU A 287 29.26 60.56 37.80
C GLU A 287 29.35 62.08 37.48
N SER A 288 30.54 62.68 37.38
CA SER A 288 30.67 64.14 37.20
C SER A 288 30.68 64.64 35.75
N GLU A 289 30.64 63.78 34.75
CA GLU A 289 30.70 64.23 33.33
C GLU A 289 29.32 64.26 32.59
N PHE A 290 28.18 64.03 33.23
CA PHE A 290 26.85 64.10 32.64
C PHE A 290 25.97 65.20 33.21
N GLU A 291 26.50 66.45 33.32
CA GLU A 291 25.67 67.62 33.42
C GLU A 291 25.65 68.36 32.06
N GLY A 292 24.51 68.33 31.40
CA GLY A 292 24.17 69.28 30.37
C GLY A 292 23.87 68.79 28.96
N THR A 293 22.72 68.13 28.76
CA THR A 293 21.97 68.31 27.51
C THR A 293 20.46 68.23 27.81
N PRO A 294 19.69 69.31 27.53
CA PRO A 294 18.25 69.31 27.70
C PRO A 294 17.61 68.57 26.52
N PHE A 295 16.77 67.60 26.80
CA PHE A 295 15.71 67.19 25.87
C PHE A 295 14.45 67.94 26.33
N GLU A 296 14.10 68.94 25.56
CA GLU A 296 12.76 69.51 25.48
C GLU A 296 12.11 69.08 24.19
N ASP A 297 10.82 68.69 24.36
CA ASP A 297 9.71 68.46 23.44
C ASP A 297 9.68 67.16 22.63
#